data_fc37909b3c3c794e2dcaabda293faf61
#
_entry.id   fc37909b3c3c794e2dcaabda293faf61
#
_cell.length_a   1.000
_cell.length_b   1.000
_cell.length_c   1.000
_cell.angle_alpha   90.00
_cell.angle_beta   90.00
_cell.angle_gamma   90.00
#
_symmetry.space_group_name_H-M   'P 1'
#
loop_
_entity.id
_entity.type
_entity.pdbx_description
1 polymer ?
#
loop_
_entity_poly.entity_id
_entity_poly.type
_entity_poly.pdbx_seq_one_letter_code
_entity_poly.pdbx_strand_id
1 'polypeptide(L)'
;MNMDEYLKVKDFTYLEYCDYLQAKYGIGLADYMTKSFNPNPKCKRTKEGLVAHHKKEDTDIWLCKKEFAKLHPIEWQSKENIVYCDYLEHLLLHVLICKYPSTEACACTPVGIGGILAFIVPELNDVYSGWVSDLQWQRNCHDRIIADKDVYFAILKQLIITGRIFDVEQLCRSYNESIFNGRFWDGSKNAQLYKEIKCLNNEDSNKHDNEKRKSHIKNRVLNLIKTLLK
;
A
#
# COMPACT_ATOMS: atom_id res chain seq x y z
N MET A 1 -10.37 4.25 4.59
CA MET A 1 -11.03 3.47 3.50
C MET A 1 -11.67 2.23 4.09
N ASN A 2 -12.97 1.99 3.86
CA ASN A 2 -13.64 0.74 4.26
C ASN A 2 -13.66 -0.29 3.12
N MET A 3 -14.20 -1.49 3.39
CA MET A 3 -14.22 -2.61 2.43
C MET A 3 -15.02 -2.29 1.16
N ASP A 4 -16.16 -1.60 1.27
CA ASP A 4 -16.98 -1.26 0.09
C ASP A 4 -16.26 -0.30 -0.84
N GLU A 5 -15.55 0.68 -0.28
CA GLU A 5 -14.72 1.59 -1.05
C GLU A 5 -13.53 0.85 -1.69
N TYR A 6 -12.84 -0.03 -0.95
CA TYR A 6 -11.76 -0.84 -1.48
C TYR A 6 -12.22 -1.67 -2.69
N LEU A 7 -13.35 -2.38 -2.57
CA LEU A 7 -13.89 -3.20 -3.66
C LEU A 7 -14.22 -2.38 -4.91
N LYS A 8 -14.61 -1.12 -4.74
CA LYS A 8 -14.88 -0.19 -5.85
C LYS A 8 -13.61 0.22 -6.59
N VAL A 9 -12.49 0.44 -5.87
CA VAL A 9 -11.30 1.10 -6.42
C VAL A 9 -10.10 0.17 -6.64
N LYS A 10 -10.10 -1.06 -6.12
CA LYS A 10 -8.98 -2.01 -6.13
C LYS A 10 -8.42 -2.36 -7.52
N ASP A 11 -9.25 -2.21 -8.55
CA ASP A 11 -8.89 -2.53 -9.94
C ASP A 11 -8.60 -1.27 -10.80
N PHE A 12 -8.62 -0.08 -10.20
CA PHE A 12 -8.22 1.15 -10.87
C PHE A 12 -6.74 1.09 -11.27
N THR A 13 -6.38 1.84 -12.30
CA THR A 13 -4.98 2.20 -12.52
C THR A 13 -4.52 3.18 -11.43
N TYR A 14 -3.21 3.33 -11.28
CA TYR A 14 -2.66 4.28 -10.30
C TYR A 14 -3.18 5.70 -10.50
N LEU A 15 -3.20 6.20 -11.74
CA LEU A 15 -3.65 7.56 -12.04
C LEU A 15 -5.15 7.75 -11.84
N GLU A 16 -5.99 6.77 -12.22
CA GLU A 16 -7.43 6.79 -11.94
C GLU A 16 -7.69 6.86 -10.44
N TYR A 17 -6.90 6.14 -9.64
CA TYR A 17 -7.04 6.19 -8.19
C TYR A 17 -6.56 7.52 -7.60
N CYS A 18 -5.48 8.11 -8.12
CA CYS A 18 -5.08 9.47 -7.76
C CYS A 18 -6.21 10.48 -8.02
N ASP A 19 -6.83 10.41 -9.20
CA ASP A 19 -7.92 11.31 -9.58
C ASP A 19 -9.18 11.10 -8.71
N TYR A 20 -9.50 9.84 -8.37
CA TYR A 20 -10.56 9.51 -7.40
C TYR A 20 -10.29 10.15 -6.05
N LEU A 21 -9.08 10.04 -5.51
CA LEU A 21 -8.72 10.62 -4.22
C LEU A 21 -8.69 12.16 -4.26
N GLN A 22 -8.27 12.76 -5.37
CA GLN A 22 -8.37 14.22 -5.55
C GLN A 22 -9.82 14.68 -5.65
N ALA A 23 -10.72 13.91 -6.25
CA ALA A 23 -12.16 14.19 -6.22
C ALA A 23 -12.74 14.06 -4.80
N LYS A 24 -12.24 13.09 -4.00
CA LYS A 24 -12.69 12.83 -2.62
C LYS A 24 -12.21 13.87 -1.62
N TYR A 25 -10.95 14.28 -1.71
CA TYR A 25 -10.28 15.10 -0.69
C TYR A 25 -9.83 16.48 -1.17
N GLY A 26 -9.94 16.74 -2.46
CA GLY A 26 -9.36 17.91 -3.11
C GLY A 26 -7.89 17.73 -3.47
N ILE A 27 -7.37 18.64 -4.30
CA ILE A 27 -5.94 18.74 -4.59
C ILE A 27 -5.16 19.26 -3.37
N GLY A 28 -3.84 19.31 -3.46
CA GLY A 28 -3.00 19.88 -2.40
C GLY A 28 -3.46 21.28 -1.97
N LEU A 29 -3.53 21.51 -0.66
CA LEU A 29 -3.85 22.86 -0.11
C LEU A 29 -2.79 23.90 -0.48
N ALA A 30 -1.57 23.45 -0.75
CA ALA A 30 -0.44 24.23 -1.20
C ALA A 30 0.57 23.28 -1.85
N ASP A 31 1.56 23.84 -2.55
CA ASP A 31 2.70 23.07 -3.03
C ASP A 31 3.38 22.37 -1.86
N TYR A 32 3.83 21.11 -2.07
CA TYR A 32 4.45 20.32 -1.02
C TYR A 32 5.76 20.93 -0.52
N MET A 33 6.54 21.48 -1.44
CA MET A 33 7.74 22.24 -1.12
C MET A 33 7.66 23.68 -1.65
N THR A 34 8.38 24.59 -0.99
CA THR A 34 8.59 25.95 -1.48
C THR A 34 9.53 25.92 -2.70
N LYS A 35 9.65 27.05 -3.43
CA LYS A 35 10.59 27.23 -4.54
C LYS A 35 12.06 26.94 -4.17
N SER A 36 12.40 27.00 -2.88
CA SER A 36 13.73 26.67 -2.33
C SER A 36 13.83 25.19 -1.90
N PHE A 37 12.85 24.36 -2.24
CA PHE A 37 12.75 22.95 -1.84
C PHE A 37 12.77 22.74 -0.32
N ASN A 38 12.19 23.67 0.44
CA ASN A 38 11.92 23.45 1.86
C ASN A 38 10.49 22.96 2.07
N PRO A 39 10.24 22.05 3.05
CA PRO A 39 8.91 21.54 3.35
C PRO A 39 7.91 22.70 3.60
N ASN A 40 6.73 22.59 3.03
CA ASN A 40 5.68 23.59 3.20
C ASN A 40 4.61 23.07 4.18
N PRO A 41 4.54 23.61 5.41
CA PRO A 41 3.58 23.10 6.41
C PRO A 41 2.11 23.35 6.01
N LYS A 42 1.83 24.26 5.08
CA LYS A 42 0.48 24.54 4.58
C LYS A 42 -0.11 23.37 3.79
N CYS A 43 0.74 22.46 3.28
CA CYS A 43 0.30 21.26 2.56
C CYS A 43 -0.26 20.18 3.51
N LYS A 44 -0.04 20.26 4.82
CA LYS A 44 -0.39 19.19 5.76
C LYS A 44 -1.89 19.14 6.07
N ARG A 45 -2.45 17.92 6.08
CA ARG A 45 -3.83 17.62 6.52
C ARG A 45 -3.90 16.55 7.61
N THR A 46 -2.81 16.37 8.36
CA THR A 46 -2.73 15.34 9.42
C THR A 46 -3.67 15.59 10.60
N LYS A 47 -4.21 16.81 10.76
CA LYS A 47 -5.31 17.06 11.71
C LYS A 47 -6.59 16.31 11.33
N GLU A 48 -6.79 16.06 10.04
CA GLU A 48 -7.90 15.29 9.46
C GLU A 48 -7.56 13.81 9.30
N GLY A 49 -6.39 13.38 9.76
CA GLY A 49 -5.91 12.01 9.59
C GLY A 49 -5.47 11.66 8.17
N LEU A 50 -5.10 12.66 7.37
CA LEU A 50 -4.68 12.48 5.98
C LEU A 50 -3.19 12.78 5.83
N VAL A 51 -2.51 11.96 5.04
CA VAL A 51 -1.12 12.18 4.58
C VAL A 51 -1.11 12.65 3.14
N ALA A 52 -0.01 13.27 2.73
CA ALA A 52 0.19 13.72 1.36
C ALA A 52 1.06 12.71 0.60
N HIS A 53 0.65 12.34 -0.60
CA HIS A 53 1.35 11.48 -1.53
C HIS A 53 1.59 12.23 -2.85
N HIS A 54 2.77 12.07 -3.47
CA HIS A 54 3.08 12.70 -4.76
C HIS A 54 2.61 11.82 -5.92
N LYS A 55 1.85 12.38 -6.85
CA LYS A 55 1.41 11.66 -8.07
C LYS A 55 2.59 11.13 -8.92
N LYS A 56 3.78 11.65 -8.73
CA LYS A 56 5.01 11.24 -9.43
C LYS A 56 5.81 10.15 -8.70
N GLU A 57 5.30 9.58 -7.62
CA GLU A 57 5.93 8.44 -6.94
C GLU A 57 5.85 7.13 -7.75
N ASP A 58 5.08 7.10 -8.83
CA ASP A 58 5.13 6.03 -9.83
C ASP A 58 6.38 6.09 -10.73
N THR A 59 7.06 7.23 -10.76
CA THR A 59 8.23 7.51 -11.63
C THR A 59 9.52 7.50 -10.83
N ASP A 60 9.55 8.11 -9.63
CA ASP A 60 10.73 8.11 -8.76
C ASP A 60 10.34 8.14 -7.27
N ILE A 61 11.32 7.85 -6.40
CA ILE A 61 11.15 7.70 -4.95
C ILE A 61 11.67 8.92 -4.20
N TRP A 62 11.33 9.03 -2.91
CA TRP A 62 11.87 10.04 -2.00
C TRP A 62 11.55 11.50 -2.37
N LEU A 63 10.48 11.75 -3.14
CA LEU A 63 10.09 13.10 -3.56
C LEU A 63 9.79 14.04 -2.38
N CYS A 64 9.55 13.51 -1.19
CA CYS A 64 9.42 14.25 0.05
C CYS A 64 10.77 14.72 0.66
N LYS A 65 11.90 14.26 0.12
CA LYS A 65 13.25 14.63 0.57
C LYS A 65 13.85 15.65 -0.38
N LYS A 66 14.37 16.75 0.19
CA LYS A 66 14.91 17.89 -0.57
C LYS A 66 15.97 17.50 -1.60
N GLU A 67 16.83 16.59 -1.25
CA GLU A 67 17.95 16.13 -2.09
C GLU A 67 17.45 15.43 -3.34
N PHE A 68 16.41 14.62 -3.21
CA PHE A 68 15.78 13.91 -4.33
C PHE A 68 14.85 14.82 -5.12
N ALA A 69 14.04 15.63 -4.43
CA ALA A 69 13.13 16.57 -5.09
C ALA A 69 13.84 17.53 -6.04
N LYS A 70 15.07 17.95 -5.71
CA LYS A 70 15.89 18.83 -6.56
C LYS A 70 16.38 18.18 -7.87
N LEU A 71 16.30 16.87 -8.00
CA LEU A 71 16.67 16.15 -9.22
C LEU A 71 15.55 16.24 -10.28
N HIS A 72 14.39 16.77 -9.90
CA HIS A 72 13.20 16.83 -10.73
C HIS A 72 12.68 18.27 -10.89
N PRO A 73 11.84 18.53 -11.89
CA PRO A 73 11.17 19.81 -12.03
C PRO A 73 10.38 20.18 -10.77
N ILE A 74 10.41 21.47 -10.38
CA ILE A 74 9.70 21.94 -9.17
C ILE A 74 8.17 21.70 -9.28
N GLU A 75 7.64 21.59 -10.46
CA GLU A 75 6.25 21.31 -10.77
C GLU A 75 5.79 19.96 -10.19
N TRP A 76 6.73 19.02 -9.97
CA TRP A 76 6.40 17.75 -9.28
C TRP A 76 5.97 17.98 -7.82
N GLN A 77 6.33 19.13 -7.26
CA GLN A 77 5.97 19.53 -5.91
C GLN A 77 4.69 20.40 -5.87
N SER A 78 4.09 20.70 -7.04
CA SER A 78 2.90 21.55 -7.11
C SER A 78 1.69 20.88 -6.45
N LYS A 79 0.77 21.67 -5.95
CA LYS A 79 -0.45 21.20 -5.28
C LYS A 79 -1.32 20.29 -6.17
N GLU A 80 -1.28 20.43 -7.49
CA GLU A 80 -1.97 19.58 -8.45
C GLU A 80 -1.38 18.17 -8.52
N ASN A 81 -0.10 18.02 -8.16
CA ASN A 81 0.61 16.75 -8.07
C ASN A 81 0.59 16.11 -6.68
N ILE A 82 -0.20 16.65 -5.76
CA ILE A 82 -0.38 16.11 -4.42
C ILE A 82 -1.76 15.46 -4.30
N VAL A 83 -1.78 14.26 -3.73
CA VAL A 83 -2.96 13.47 -3.41
C VAL A 83 -3.01 13.29 -1.90
N TYR A 84 -4.15 13.61 -1.29
CA TYR A 84 -4.39 13.27 0.11
C TYR A 84 -5.00 11.88 0.23
N CYS A 85 -4.55 11.13 1.23
CA CYS A 85 -5.00 9.76 1.48
C CYS A 85 -4.90 9.42 2.97
N ASP A 86 -5.71 8.46 3.45
CA ASP A 86 -5.43 7.77 4.71
C ASP A 86 -4.34 6.69 4.49
N TYR A 87 -3.89 6.02 5.57
CA TYR A 87 -2.80 5.04 5.44
C TYR A 87 -3.17 3.78 4.63
N LEU A 88 -4.44 3.36 4.59
CA LEU A 88 -4.87 2.24 3.75
C LEU A 88 -4.95 2.65 2.28
N GLU A 89 -5.45 3.85 2.00
CA GLU A 89 -5.44 4.44 0.66
C GLU A 89 -4.01 4.64 0.16
N HIS A 90 -3.09 5.08 1.05
CA HIS A 90 -1.66 5.22 0.74
C HIS A 90 -1.02 3.87 0.39
N LEU A 91 -1.34 2.81 1.15
CA LEU A 91 -0.89 1.46 0.83
C LEU A 91 -1.41 1.02 -0.55
N LEU A 92 -2.70 1.24 -0.85
CA LEU A 92 -3.28 0.88 -2.14
C LEU A 92 -2.63 1.65 -3.30
N LEU A 93 -2.36 2.97 -3.16
CA LEU A 93 -1.61 3.75 -4.15
C LEU A 93 -0.29 3.06 -4.51
N HIS A 94 0.49 2.68 -3.51
CA HIS A 94 1.78 2.01 -3.73
C HIS A 94 1.63 0.59 -4.31
N VAL A 95 0.58 -0.15 -3.96
CA VAL A 95 0.26 -1.46 -4.58
C VAL A 95 -0.09 -1.31 -6.06
N LEU A 96 -0.85 -0.27 -6.42
CA LEU A 96 -1.17 0.02 -7.82
C LEU A 96 0.08 0.43 -8.64
N ILE A 97 1.01 1.19 -8.04
CA ILE A 97 2.33 1.44 -8.66
C ILE A 97 3.09 0.12 -8.90
N CYS A 98 3.09 -0.81 -7.93
CA CYS A 98 3.72 -2.12 -8.10
C CYS A 98 3.10 -2.94 -9.23
N LYS A 99 1.78 -2.84 -9.40
CA LYS A 99 1.01 -3.56 -10.42
C LYS A 99 1.24 -2.97 -11.81
N TYR A 100 1.31 -1.65 -11.91
CA TYR A 100 1.42 -0.91 -13.16
C TYR A 100 2.46 0.23 -13.01
N PRO A 101 3.76 -0.08 -12.95
CA PRO A 101 4.79 0.94 -12.83
C PRO A 101 4.79 1.84 -14.06
N SER A 102 5.14 3.10 -13.87
CA SER A 102 5.32 4.04 -14.96
C SER A 102 6.42 3.57 -15.92
N THR A 103 6.21 3.76 -17.21
CA THR A 103 7.23 3.50 -18.25
C THR A 103 8.39 4.48 -18.17
N GLU A 104 8.22 5.61 -17.48
CA GLU A 104 9.26 6.61 -17.23
C GLU A 104 10.16 6.24 -16.03
N ALA A 105 9.72 5.29 -15.17
CA ALA A 105 10.49 4.86 -14.02
C ALA A 105 11.76 4.11 -14.46
N CYS A 106 12.88 4.40 -13.79
CA CYS A 106 14.08 3.61 -13.98
C CYS A 106 13.84 2.17 -13.46
N ALA A 107 14.21 1.16 -14.25
CA ALA A 107 14.03 -0.24 -13.88
C ALA A 107 14.74 -0.63 -12.56
N CYS A 108 15.77 0.12 -12.16
CA CYS A 108 16.49 -0.09 -10.90
C CYS A 108 15.83 0.62 -9.70
N THR A 109 14.87 1.51 -9.93
CA THR A 109 14.19 2.25 -8.85
C THR A 109 13.06 1.40 -8.27
N PRO A 110 13.04 1.13 -6.96
CA PRO A 110 12.01 0.30 -6.34
C PRO A 110 10.71 1.09 -6.08
N VAL A 111 10.16 1.72 -7.15
CA VAL A 111 8.91 2.49 -7.06
C VAL A 111 7.78 1.60 -6.50
N GLY A 112 6.94 2.19 -5.68
CA GLY A 112 5.86 1.49 -4.99
C GLY A 112 6.38 0.58 -3.86
N ILE A 113 7.12 -0.49 -4.18
CA ILE A 113 7.54 -1.51 -3.20
C ILE A 113 8.47 -0.96 -2.12
N GLY A 114 9.35 -0.02 -2.45
CA GLY A 114 10.24 0.60 -1.47
C GLY A 114 9.48 1.32 -0.36
N GLY A 115 8.46 2.10 -0.71
CA GLY A 115 7.59 2.79 0.24
C GLY A 115 6.78 1.82 1.11
N ILE A 116 6.26 0.75 0.50
CA ILE A 116 5.50 -0.29 1.19
C ILE A 116 6.36 -0.92 2.30
N LEU A 117 7.54 -1.46 1.94
CA LEU A 117 8.36 -2.24 2.86
C LEU A 117 9.12 -1.40 3.89
N ALA A 118 9.50 -0.17 3.53
CA ALA A 118 10.28 0.67 4.41
C ALA A 118 9.43 1.51 5.36
N PHE A 119 8.17 1.83 5.01
CA PHE A 119 7.38 2.79 5.77
C PHE A 119 5.95 2.34 6.04
N ILE A 120 5.16 2.04 5.00
CA ILE A 120 3.70 1.93 5.15
C ILE A 120 3.32 0.67 5.90
N VAL A 121 3.83 -0.50 5.51
CA VAL A 121 3.53 -1.77 6.17
C VAL A 121 4.06 -1.82 7.60
N PRO A 122 5.29 -1.39 7.93
CA PRO A 122 5.75 -1.29 9.30
C PRO A 122 4.84 -0.43 10.20
N GLU A 123 4.41 0.74 9.72
CA GLU A 123 3.48 1.62 10.45
C GLU A 123 2.12 0.94 10.69
N LEU A 124 1.54 0.34 9.65
CA LEU A 124 0.25 -0.35 9.75
C LEU A 124 0.32 -1.57 10.67
N ASN A 125 1.42 -2.33 10.66
CA ASN A 125 1.64 -3.43 11.58
C ASN A 125 1.67 -2.95 13.03
N ASP A 126 2.34 -1.83 13.29
CA ASP A 126 2.36 -1.22 14.62
C ASP A 126 0.96 -0.83 15.08
N VAL A 127 0.20 -0.15 14.22
CA VAL A 127 -1.19 0.25 14.51
C VAL A 127 -2.07 -0.96 14.79
N TYR A 128 -2.08 -1.98 13.92
CA TYR A 128 -2.94 -3.16 14.07
C TYR A 128 -2.49 -4.14 15.15
N SER A 129 -1.31 -3.94 15.68
CA SER A 129 -0.85 -4.63 16.88
C SER A 129 -1.10 -3.85 18.16
N GLY A 130 -1.73 -2.68 18.07
CA GLY A 130 -2.19 -1.90 19.22
C GLY A 130 -1.21 -0.84 19.71
N TRP A 131 -0.19 -0.49 18.88
CA TRP A 131 0.66 0.65 19.21
C TRP A 131 -0.11 1.97 19.14
N VAL A 132 0.12 2.81 20.11
CA VAL A 132 -0.46 4.16 20.20
C VAL A 132 0.68 5.18 20.21
N SER A 133 0.69 6.05 19.22
CA SER A 133 1.70 7.10 19.11
C SER A 133 1.57 8.18 20.18
N ASP A 134 2.68 8.70 20.64
CA ASP A 134 2.72 9.89 21.50
C ASP A 134 2.36 11.18 20.71
N LEU A 135 2.44 11.14 19.37
CA LEU A 135 2.21 12.30 18.51
C LEU A 135 0.74 12.38 18.08
N GLN A 136 0.06 13.49 18.40
CA GLN A 136 -1.36 13.67 18.09
C GLN A 136 -1.68 13.52 16.59
N TRP A 137 -0.81 14.01 15.70
CA TRP A 137 -1.03 13.91 14.26
C TRP A 137 -1.02 12.46 13.76
N GLN A 138 -0.15 11.60 14.33
CA GLN A 138 -0.14 10.18 13.99
C GLN A 138 -1.41 9.50 14.53
N ARG A 139 -1.81 9.80 15.77
CA ARG A 139 -3.08 9.26 16.31
C ARG A 139 -4.26 9.59 15.41
N ASN A 140 -4.35 10.83 14.93
CA ASN A 140 -5.43 11.20 14.00
C ASN A 140 -5.44 10.33 12.73
N CYS A 141 -4.24 9.99 12.19
CA CYS A 141 -4.12 9.10 11.03
C CYS A 141 -4.48 7.65 11.37
N HIS A 142 -4.07 7.16 12.55
CA HIS A 142 -4.37 5.80 13.02
C HIS A 142 -5.86 5.61 13.28
N ASP A 143 -6.50 6.58 13.96
CA ASP A 143 -7.94 6.53 14.30
C ASP A 143 -8.82 6.39 13.05
N ARG A 144 -8.34 6.90 11.91
CA ARG A 144 -9.06 6.83 10.63
C ARG A 144 -9.16 5.41 10.06
N ILE A 145 -8.20 4.55 10.41
CA ILE A 145 -8.05 3.24 9.75
C ILE A 145 -8.16 2.06 10.72
N ILE A 146 -8.16 2.31 12.02
CA ILE A 146 -8.06 1.26 13.03
C ILE A 146 -9.17 0.21 12.95
N ALA A 147 -10.36 0.60 12.49
CA ALA A 147 -11.51 -0.29 12.35
C ALA A 147 -11.46 -1.17 11.08
N ASP A 148 -10.61 -0.84 10.12
CA ASP A 148 -10.61 -1.41 8.77
C ASP A 148 -9.44 -2.40 8.54
N LYS A 149 -9.13 -3.24 9.54
CA LYS A 149 -8.04 -4.23 9.48
C LYS A 149 -8.24 -5.26 8.37
N ASP A 150 -9.49 -5.59 8.05
CA ASP A 150 -9.85 -6.49 6.95
C ASP A 150 -9.46 -5.92 5.58
N VAL A 151 -9.59 -4.61 5.40
CA VAL A 151 -9.12 -3.90 4.20
C VAL A 151 -7.59 -3.97 4.09
N TYR A 152 -6.87 -3.80 5.21
CA TYR A 152 -5.42 -3.97 5.23
C TYR A 152 -5.01 -5.33 4.67
N PHE A 153 -5.62 -6.42 5.16
CA PHE A 153 -5.32 -7.76 4.65
C PHE A 153 -5.72 -7.96 3.19
N ALA A 154 -6.84 -7.37 2.75
CA ALA A 154 -7.24 -7.43 1.35
C ALA A 154 -6.21 -6.76 0.42
N ILE A 155 -5.66 -5.61 0.83
CA ILE A 155 -4.60 -4.91 0.08
C ILE A 155 -3.29 -5.71 0.10
N LEU A 156 -2.91 -6.33 1.24
CA LEU A 156 -1.72 -7.20 1.28
C LEU A 156 -1.85 -8.41 0.34
N LYS A 157 -3.03 -9.04 0.27
CA LYS A 157 -3.30 -10.12 -0.70
C LYS A 157 -3.12 -9.63 -2.14
N GLN A 158 -3.64 -8.46 -2.46
CA GLN A 158 -3.45 -7.84 -3.78
C GLN A 158 -1.96 -7.60 -4.07
N LEU A 159 -1.18 -7.13 -3.10
CA LEU A 159 0.26 -6.93 -3.23
C LEU A 159 1.01 -8.25 -3.52
N ILE A 160 0.69 -9.32 -2.79
CA ILE A 160 1.30 -10.65 -2.99
C ILE A 160 1.07 -11.12 -4.44
N ILE A 161 -0.14 -10.93 -4.97
CA ILE A 161 -0.49 -11.31 -6.36
C ILE A 161 0.34 -10.53 -7.39
N THR A 162 0.86 -9.35 -7.08
CA THR A 162 1.73 -8.61 -8.02
C THR A 162 3.06 -9.31 -8.29
N GLY A 163 3.44 -10.29 -7.49
CA GLY A 163 4.74 -10.97 -7.58
C GLY A 163 5.94 -10.11 -7.15
N ARG A 164 5.70 -8.94 -6.56
CA ARG A 164 6.75 -8.06 -6.04
C ARG A 164 7.24 -8.46 -4.64
N ILE A 165 6.53 -9.34 -3.97
CA ILE A 165 6.88 -9.93 -2.68
C ILE A 165 7.39 -11.35 -2.93
N PHE A 166 8.65 -11.61 -2.60
CA PHE A 166 9.27 -12.93 -2.75
C PHE A 166 9.00 -13.83 -1.54
N ASP A 167 8.88 -13.21 -0.37
CA ASP A 167 8.57 -13.88 0.89
C ASP A 167 7.63 -13.00 1.71
N VAL A 168 6.54 -13.58 2.18
CA VAL A 168 5.56 -12.92 3.05
C VAL A 168 6.19 -12.38 4.34
N GLU A 169 7.30 -12.94 4.80
CA GLU A 169 8.05 -12.40 5.93
C GLU A 169 8.55 -10.97 5.73
N GLN A 170 8.70 -10.53 4.47
CA GLN A 170 9.02 -9.14 4.16
C GLN A 170 7.93 -8.16 4.65
N LEU A 171 6.68 -8.64 4.77
CA LEU A 171 5.53 -7.88 5.28
C LEU A 171 5.41 -7.93 6.82
N CYS A 172 6.20 -8.76 7.50
CA CYS A 172 6.16 -8.94 8.95
C CYS A 172 7.14 -8.02 9.68
N ARG A 173 7.24 -6.77 9.27
CA ARG A 173 8.12 -5.77 9.88
C ARG A 173 7.32 -4.75 10.68
N SER A 174 7.96 -4.19 11.69
CA SER A 174 7.44 -3.15 12.57
C SER A 174 8.52 -2.10 12.80
N TYR A 175 8.16 -0.83 12.94
CA TYR A 175 9.10 0.21 13.33
C TYR A 175 9.58 0.03 14.76
N ASN A 176 8.70 -0.45 15.64
CA ASN A 176 9.02 -0.61 17.06
C ASN A 176 9.94 -1.79 17.32
N GLU A 177 9.92 -2.82 16.48
CA GLU A 177 10.87 -3.92 16.53
C GLU A 177 12.23 -3.54 15.94
N SER A 178 12.24 -2.83 14.83
CA SER A 178 13.47 -2.52 14.06
C SER A 178 14.23 -1.32 14.60
N ILE A 179 13.58 -0.41 15.32
CA ILE A 179 14.13 0.85 15.77
C ILE A 179 14.30 0.88 17.28
N PHE A 180 15.14 0.03 17.86
CA PHE A 180 15.95 0.45 18.98
C PHE A 180 15.46 0.37 20.41
N ASN A 181 14.21 0.29 20.78
CA ASN A 181 13.91 0.58 22.17
C ASN A 181 13.02 -0.36 22.94
N GLY A 182 12.73 -1.55 22.46
CA GLY A 182 12.00 -2.51 23.28
C GLY A 182 10.69 -1.94 23.88
N ARG A 183 10.11 -0.91 23.31
CA ARG A 183 8.72 -0.54 23.55
C ARG A 183 7.87 -1.55 22.82
N PHE A 184 7.88 -2.74 23.36
CA PHE A 184 6.95 -3.78 22.95
C PHE A 184 5.55 -3.30 23.36
N TRP A 185 4.85 -2.72 22.45
CA TRP A 185 3.43 -2.73 22.43
C TRP A 185 3.00 -4.19 22.41
N ASP A 186 1.93 -4.52 23.01
CA ASP A 186 1.40 -5.86 23.30
C ASP A 186 1.99 -6.97 22.39
N GLY A 187 3.00 -7.69 22.88
CA GLY A 187 3.69 -8.73 22.13
C GLY A 187 2.77 -9.89 21.70
N SER A 188 1.64 -10.08 22.39
CA SER A 188 0.63 -11.09 22.03
C SER A 188 -0.14 -10.66 20.77
N LYS A 189 -0.52 -9.40 20.64
CA LYS A 189 -1.19 -8.85 19.46
C LYS A 189 -0.23 -8.81 18.26
N ASN A 190 1.04 -8.49 18.47
CA ASN A 190 2.07 -8.55 17.45
C ASN A 190 2.24 -9.98 16.93
N ALA A 191 2.39 -10.96 17.80
CA ALA A 191 2.49 -12.36 17.43
C ALA A 191 1.24 -12.86 16.69
N GLN A 192 0.05 -12.38 17.07
CA GLN A 192 -1.18 -12.69 16.37
C GLN A 192 -1.20 -12.12 14.95
N LEU A 193 -0.87 -10.83 14.79
CA LEU A 193 -0.78 -10.18 13.47
C LEU A 193 0.24 -10.86 12.56
N TYR A 194 1.40 -11.24 13.10
CA TYR A 194 2.43 -12.00 12.39
C TYR A 194 1.88 -13.31 11.82
N LYS A 195 1.14 -14.08 12.62
CA LYS A 195 0.49 -15.32 12.17
C LYS A 195 -0.54 -15.05 11.09
N GLU A 196 -1.37 -14.02 11.25
CA GLU A 196 -2.39 -13.62 10.28
C GLU A 196 -1.76 -13.27 8.93
N ILE A 197 -0.69 -12.46 8.92
CA ILE A 197 0.04 -12.12 7.68
C ILE A 197 0.64 -13.37 7.03
N LYS A 198 1.26 -14.27 7.80
CA LYS A 198 1.83 -15.51 7.24
C LYS A 198 0.77 -16.44 6.63
N CYS A 199 -0.45 -16.42 7.13
CA CYS A 199 -1.56 -17.20 6.58
C CYS A 199 -2.03 -16.68 5.20
N LEU A 200 -1.75 -15.41 4.82
CA LEU A 200 -2.18 -14.85 3.54
C LEU A 200 -1.66 -15.66 2.34
N ASN A 201 -0.45 -16.21 2.45
CA ASN A 201 0.17 -17.02 1.39
C ASN A 201 -0.49 -18.39 1.21
N ASN A 202 -1.04 -18.98 2.29
CA ASN A 202 -1.58 -20.34 2.25
C ASN A 202 -2.98 -20.42 1.63
N GLU A 203 -3.76 -19.35 1.70
CA GLU A 203 -5.10 -19.29 1.12
C GLU A 203 -5.07 -19.26 -0.41
N ASP A 204 -4.09 -18.58 -1.01
CA ASP A 204 -3.97 -18.47 -2.46
C ASP A 204 -3.33 -19.73 -3.09
N SER A 205 -2.38 -20.37 -2.40
CA SER A 205 -1.83 -21.67 -2.82
C SER A 205 -2.93 -22.73 -2.91
N ASN A 206 -3.82 -22.79 -1.91
CA ASN A 206 -4.95 -23.74 -1.90
C ASN A 206 -6.00 -23.43 -2.97
N LYS A 207 -6.25 -22.16 -3.31
CA LYS A 207 -7.16 -21.78 -4.41
C LYS A 207 -6.58 -22.15 -5.77
N HIS A 208 -5.32 -21.85 -6.00
CA HIS A 208 -4.65 -22.13 -7.28
C HIS A 208 -4.50 -23.63 -7.55
N ASP A 209 -4.19 -24.43 -6.52
CA ASP A 209 -4.16 -25.89 -6.61
C ASP A 209 -5.55 -26.49 -6.82
N ASN A 210 -6.59 -25.94 -6.19
CA ASN A 210 -7.97 -26.37 -6.42
C ASN A 210 -8.47 -26.00 -7.81
N GLU A 211 -8.11 -24.86 -8.36
CA GLU A 211 -8.45 -24.47 -9.74
C GLU A 211 -7.71 -25.33 -10.77
N LYS A 212 -6.41 -25.59 -10.56
CA LYS A 212 -5.64 -26.53 -11.40
C LYS A 212 -6.22 -27.93 -11.34
N ARG A 213 -6.61 -28.44 -10.16
CA ARG A 213 -7.28 -29.76 -10.01
C ARG A 213 -8.63 -29.77 -10.72
N LYS A 214 -9.46 -28.74 -10.58
CA LYS A 214 -10.76 -28.63 -11.30
C LYS A 214 -10.56 -28.60 -12.81
N SER A 215 -9.60 -27.84 -13.32
CA SER A 215 -9.25 -27.78 -14.75
C SER A 215 -8.76 -29.16 -15.27
N HIS A 216 -7.91 -29.83 -14.50
CA HIS A 216 -7.41 -31.15 -14.85
C HIS A 216 -8.52 -32.21 -14.90
N ILE A 217 -9.42 -32.22 -13.93
CA ILE A 217 -10.60 -33.09 -13.88
C ILE A 217 -11.52 -32.79 -15.07
N LYS A 218 -11.81 -31.51 -15.35
CA LYS A 218 -12.64 -31.12 -16.51
C LYS A 218 -12.06 -31.62 -17.83
N ASN A 219 -10.77 -31.48 -18.02
CA ASN A 219 -10.08 -31.97 -19.24
C ASN A 219 -10.08 -33.49 -19.35
N ARG A 220 -9.90 -34.23 -18.24
CA ARG A 220 -10.03 -35.69 -18.23
C ARG A 220 -11.43 -36.18 -18.59
N VAL A 221 -12.47 -35.55 -18.03
CA VAL A 221 -13.90 -35.84 -18.34
C VAL A 221 -14.19 -35.57 -19.81
N LEU A 222 -13.75 -34.42 -20.35
CA LEU A 222 -13.92 -34.09 -21.76
C LEU A 222 -13.26 -35.10 -22.69
N ASN A 223 -12.05 -35.57 -22.34
CA ASN A 223 -11.35 -36.58 -23.13
C ASN A 223 -12.03 -37.95 -23.06
N LEU A 224 -12.57 -38.36 -21.92
CA LEU A 224 -13.35 -39.57 -21.75
C LEU A 224 -14.63 -39.53 -22.63
N ILE A 225 -15.36 -38.42 -22.60
CA ILE A 225 -16.56 -38.24 -23.45
C ILE A 225 -16.20 -38.31 -24.93
N LYS A 226 -15.10 -37.70 -25.37
CA LYS A 226 -14.63 -37.80 -26.76
C LYS A 226 -14.22 -39.20 -27.18
N THR A 227 -13.79 -40.03 -26.24
CA THR A 227 -13.39 -41.43 -26.50
C THR A 227 -14.63 -42.34 -26.56
N LEU A 228 -15.70 -42.04 -25.82
CA LEU A 228 -16.94 -42.81 -25.82
C LEU A 228 -17.88 -42.48 -27.00
N LEU A 229 -17.62 -41.36 -27.67
CA LEU A 229 -18.41 -40.91 -28.85
C LEU A 229 -17.73 -41.29 -30.20
N LYS A 230 -16.63 -42.04 -30.17
CA LYS A 230 -15.98 -42.64 -31.31
C LYS A 230 -16.26 -44.15 -31.37
#